data_c01c16cfc3b55a5c75cc5be483dd1029
#
_entry.id   c01c16cfc3b55a5c75cc5be483dd1029
#
_cell.length_a   1.000
_cell.length_b   1.000
_cell.length_c   1.000
_cell.angle_alpha   90.00
_cell.angle_beta   90.00
_cell.angle_gamma   90.00
#
_symmetry.space_group_name_H-M   'P 1'
#
loop_
_entity.id
_entity.type
_entity.pdbx_description
1 polymer ?
#
loop_
_entity_poly.entity_id
_entity_poly.type
_entity_poly.pdbx_seq_one_letter_code
_entity_poly.pdbx_strand_id
1 'polypeptide(L)'
;PMLKPQAFVMQIGGIVLVILGGYYVADHHGYQRRVAEDQAEIDRLNDEARAKEAELNKKLSGVTTALVKARNDVKDKQSSINSRIDSGELRLSPQCPVQARPDATPARGDSTNDGQSERQAIKDIAAIAADGDIAITQLNACIDTYNKVRETVNVKP
;
A
#
# COMPACT_ATOMS: atom_id res chain seq x y z
N PRO A 1 -24.56 -58.75 -63.65
CA PRO A 1 -24.03 -59.04 -62.34
C PRO A 1 -24.92 -58.29 -61.33
N MET A 2 -25.90 -59.04 -60.76
CA MET A 2 -26.76 -58.53 -59.71
C MET A 2 -25.92 -58.41 -58.41
N LEU A 3 -25.56 -57.19 -58.01
CA LEU A 3 -24.96 -56.96 -56.70
C LEU A 3 -25.98 -57.39 -55.66
N LYS A 4 -25.61 -58.33 -54.80
CA LYS A 4 -26.45 -58.82 -53.73
C LYS A 4 -26.74 -57.64 -52.80
N PRO A 5 -27.97 -57.29 -52.54
CA PRO A 5 -28.35 -56.06 -51.73
C PRO A 5 -27.72 -56.09 -50.34
N GLN A 6 -27.36 -57.23 -49.79
CA GLN A 6 -26.68 -57.40 -48.52
C GLN A 6 -25.24 -56.80 -48.48
N ALA A 7 -24.49 -56.95 -49.61
CA ALA A 7 -23.14 -56.38 -49.67
C ALA A 7 -23.15 -54.86 -49.72
N PHE A 8 -24.17 -54.24 -50.33
CA PHE A 8 -24.29 -52.80 -50.42
C PHE A 8 -24.65 -52.15 -49.04
N VAL A 9 -25.50 -52.84 -48.25
CA VAL A 9 -25.87 -52.36 -46.88
C VAL A 9 -24.66 -52.44 -45.94
N MET A 10 -23.84 -53.46 -46.01
CA MET A 10 -22.61 -53.59 -45.20
C MET A 10 -21.56 -52.54 -45.57
N GLN A 11 -21.42 -52.18 -46.85
CA GLN A 11 -20.48 -51.12 -47.27
C GLN A 11 -20.92 -49.75 -46.77
N ILE A 12 -22.20 -49.40 -46.86
CA ILE A 12 -22.74 -48.12 -46.37
C ILE A 12 -22.62 -48.08 -44.86
N GLY A 13 -22.94 -49.12 -44.12
CA GLY A 13 -22.79 -49.19 -42.66
C GLY A 13 -21.35 -49.00 -42.20
N GLY A 14 -20.39 -49.55 -42.92
CA GLY A 14 -18.96 -49.36 -42.64
C GLY A 14 -18.51 -47.92 -42.82
N ILE A 15 -18.95 -47.27 -43.89
CA ILE A 15 -18.62 -45.84 -44.15
C ILE A 15 -19.21 -44.93 -43.08
N VAL A 16 -20.45 -45.14 -42.67
CA VAL A 16 -21.12 -44.37 -41.63
C VAL A 16 -20.39 -44.51 -40.27
N LEU A 17 -19.95 -45.71 -39.92
CA LEU A 17 -19.19 -45.92 -38.67
C LEU A 17 -17.83 -45.21 -38.69
N VAL A 18 -17.14 -45.22 -39.83
CA VAL A 18 -15.87 -44.46 -39.94
C VAL A 18 -16.06 -42.99 -39.85
N ILE A 19 -17.12 -42.41 -40.45
CA ILE A 19 -17.42 -40.97 -40.36
C ILE A 19 -17.81 -40.60 -38.93
N LEU A 20 -18.67 -41.34 -38.27
CA LEU A 20 -19.07 -41.10 -36.89
C LEU A 20 -17.91 -41.27 -35.91
N GLY A 21 -17.09 -42.26 -36.07
CA GLY A 21 -15.87 -42.48 -35.27
C GLY A 21 -14.84 -41.37 -35.48
N GLY A 22 -14.63 -40.95 -36.71
CA GLY A 22 -13.75 -39.84 -37.04
C GLY A 22 -14.23 -38.51 -36.48
N TYR A 23 -15.54 -38.24 -36.55
CA TYR A 23 -16.13 -37.06 -35.96
C TYR A 23 -15.99 -37.03 -34.43
N TYR A 24 -16.27 -38.13 -33.74
CA TYR A 24 -16.11 -38.27 -32.30
C TYR A 24 -14.67 -38.05 -31.82
N VAL A 25 -13.71 -38.61 -32.52
CA VAL A 25 -12.28 -38.42 -32.19
C VAL A 25 -11.83 -36.97 -32.44
N ALA A 26 -12.26 -36.35 -33.52
CA ALA A 26 -11.90 -34.98 -33.86
C ALA A 26 -12.49 -33.98 -32.84
N ASP A 27 -13.73 -34.20 -32.42
CA ASP A 27 -14.41 -33.34 -31.41
C ASP A 27 -13.73 -33.49 -30.04
N HIS A 28 -13.40 -34.71 -29.63
CA HIS A 28 -12.71 -34.94 -28.36
C HIS A 28 -11.30 -34.32 -28.31
N HIS A 29 -10.54 -34.42 -29.38
CA HIS A 29 -9.24 -33.75 -29.47
C HIS A 29 -9.33 -32.24 -29.55
N GLY A 30 -10.33 -31.72 -30.22
CA GLY A 30 -10.59 -30.28 -30.28
C GLY A 30 -10.94 -29.69 -28.90
N TYR A 31 -11.74 -30.38 -28.11
CA TYR A 31 -12.09 -29.97 -26.74
C TYR A 31 -10.86 -29.97 -25.83
N GLN A 32 -10.05 -31.02 -25.84
CA GLN A 32 -8.85 -31.09 -25.00
C GLN A 32 -7.84 -29.97 -25.30
N ARG A 33 -7.67 -29.59 -26.56
CA ARG A 33 -6.79 -28.48 -26.94
C ARG A 33 -7.29 -27.15 -26.38
N ARG A 34 -8.59 -26.88 -26.48
CA ARG A 34 -9.18 -25.64 -25.92
C ARG A 34 -9.02 -25.60 -24.40
N VAL A 35 -9.29 -26.68 -23.71
CA VAL A 35 -9.10 -26.75 -22.24
C VAL A 35 -7.63 -26.53 -21.87
N ALA A 36 -6.68 -27.07 -22.64
CA ALA A 36 -5.27 -26.84 -22.37
C ALA A 36 -4.84 -25.38 -22.65
N GLU A 37 -5.37 -24.76 -23.70
CA GLU A 37 -5.13 -23.35 -24.03
C GLU A 37 -5.72 -22.44 -22.96
N ASP A 38 -6.97 -22.68 -22.54
CA ASP A 38 -7.62 -21.92 -21.45
C ASP A 38 -6.87 -22.08 -20.12
N GLN A 39 -6.40 -23.29 -19.81
CA GLN A 39 -5.61 -23.54 -18.60
C GLN A 39 -4.26 -22.81 -18.64
N ALA A 40 -3.57 -22.83 -19.78
CA ALA A 40 -2.32 -22.11 -19.95
C ALA A 40 -2.51 -20.57 -19.81
N GLU A 41 -3.62 -20.04 -20.32
CA GLU A 41 -3.95 -18.62 -20.16
C GLU A 41 -4.28 -18.27 -18.70
N ILE A 42 -5.03 -19.12 -17.98
CA ILE A 42 -5.30 -18.96 -16.55
C ILE A 42 -4.00 -18.98 -15.75
N ASP A 43 -3.11 -19.92 -16.04
CA ASP A 43 -1.82 -20.03 -15.35
C ASP A 43 -0.96 -18.78 -15.61
N ARG A 44 -0.91 -18.30 -16.85
CA ARG A 44 -0.22 -17.06 -17.22
C ARG A 44 -0.78 -15.84 -16.46
N LEU A 45 -2.11 -15.70 -16.41
CA LEU A 45 -2.76 -14.60 -15.70
C LEU A 45 -2.53 -14.67 -14.18
N ASN A 46 -2.52 -15.89 -13.62
CA ASN A 46 -2.20 -16.10 -12.22
C ASN A 46 -0.75 -15.72 -11.90
N ASP A 47 0.20 -16.11 -12.73
CA ASP A 47 1.61 -15.78 -12.55
C ASP A 47 1.83 -14.26 -12.68
N GLU A 48 1.17 -13.60 -13.62
CA GLU A 48 1.21 -12.15 -13.77
C GLU A 48 0.60 -11.44 -12.56
N ALA A 49 -0.53 -11.92 -12.04
CA ALA A 49 -1.17 -11.38 -10.84
C ALA A 49 -0.25 -11.53 -9.62
N ARG A 50 0.35 -12.69 -9.41
CA ARG A 50 1.30 -12.94 -8.32
C ARG A 50 2.55 -12.06 -8.41
N ALA A 51 3.06 -11.84 -9.62
CA ALA A 51 4.19 -10.96 -9.83
C ALA A 51 3.85 -9.51 -9.46
N LYS A 52 2.67 -9.03 -9.86
CA LYS A 52 2.16 -7.70 -9.49
C LYS A 52 1.93 -7.56 -7.98
N GLU A 53 1.37 -8.58 -7.34
CA GLU A 53 1.21 -8.62 -5.88
C GLU A 53 2.54 -8.56 -5.15
N ALA A 54 3.53 -9.33 -5.59
CA ALA A 54 4.86 -9.33 -4.99
C ALA A 54 5.56 -7.97 -5.14
N GLU A 55 5.44 -7.34 -6.31
CA GLU A 55 5.96 -5.99 -6.54
C GLU A 55 5.27 -4.95 -5.66
N LEU A 56 3.93 -5.02 -5.57
CA LEU A 56 3.15 -4.12 -4.72
C LEU A 56 3.51 -4.29 -3.25
N ASN A 57 3.61 -5.51 -2.75
CA ASN A 57 4.02 -5.80 -1.38
C ASN A 57 5.41 -5.25 -1.07
N LYS A 58 6.36 -5.37 -1.99
CA LYS A 58 7.69 -4.78 -1.85
C LYS A 58 7.64 -3.25 -1.76
N LYS A 59 6.85 -2.61 -2.62
CA LYS A 59 6.65 -1.15 -2.61
C LYS A 59 6.00 -0.68 -1.30
N LEU A 60 4.97 -1.38 -0.81
CA LEU A 60 4.28 -1.07 0.44
C LEU A 60 5.17 -1.27 1.66
N SER A 61 5.95 -2.36 1.70
CA SER A 61 6.94 -2.60 2.75
C SER A 61 7.97 -1.47 2.81
N GLY A 62 8.42 -0.96 1.67
CA GLY A 62 9.31 0.20 1.61
C GLY A 62 8.70 1.46 2.22
N VAL A 63 7.43 1.75 1.93
CA VAL A 63 6.72 2.90 2.54
C VAL A 63 6.57 2.72 4.04
N THR A 64 6.20 1.53 4.50
CA THR A 64 6.07 1.23 5.93
C THR A 64 7.39 1.42 6.67
N THR A 65 8.49 0.93 6.11
CA THR A 65 9.83 1.09 6.69
C THR A 65 10.23 2.57 6.76
N ALA A 66 9.99 3.34 5.70
CA ALA A 66 10.26 4.77 5.67
C ALA A 66 9.42 5.53 6.71
N LEU A 67 8.15 5.17 6.88
CA LEU A 67 7.26 5.76 7.88
C LEU A 67 7.74 5.48 9.32
N VAL A 68 8.14 4.24 9.61
CA VAL A 68 8.69 3.87 10.93
C VAL A 68 9.96 4.66 11.22
N LYS A 69 10.86 4.76 10.23
CA LYS A 69 12.09 5.54 10.38
C LYS A 69 11.79 7.01 10.65
N ALA A 70 10.92 7.64 9.85
CA ALA A 70 10.55 9.05 10.02
C ALA A 70 9.93 9.33 11.40
N ARG A 71 9.09 8.41 11.91
CA ARG A 71 8.54 8.52 13.28
C ARG A 71 9.63 8.43 14.36
N ASN A 72 10.60 7.56 14.19
CA ASN A 72 11.71 7.45 15.13
C ASN A 72 12.58 8.71 15.09
N ASP A 73 12.88 9.24 13.89
CA ASP A 73 13.63 10.48 13.73
C ASP A 73 12.94 11.68 14.42
N VAL A 74 11.59 11.76 14.35
CA VAL A 74 10.82 12.80 15.07
C VAL A 74 10.93 12.61 16.58
N LYS A 75 10.80 11.38 17.10
CA LYS A 75 10.95 11.09 18.52
C LYS A 75 12.34 11.42 19.05
N ASP A 76 13.38 11.11 18.29
CA ASP A 76 14.77 11.39 18.66
C ASP A 76 15.02 12.90 18.70
N LYS A 77 14.50 13.66 17.73
CA LYS A 77 14.54 15.12 17.73
C LYS A 77 13.81 15.70 18.92
N GLN A 78 12.61 15.18 19.23
CA GLN A 78 11.84 15.62 20.39
C GLN A 78 12.58 15.36 21.70
N SER A 79 13.19 14.19 21.84
CA SER A 79 14.02 13.86 23.02
C SER A 79 15.20 14.82 23.15
N SER A 80 15.88 15.15 22.05
CA SER A 80 16.96 16.13 22.01
C SER A 80 16.47 17.54 22.41
N ILE A 81 15.33 17.98 21.89
CA ILE A 81 14.73 19.27 22.23
C ILE A 81 14.41 19.30 23.74
N ASN A 82 13.75 18.25 24.26
CA ASN A 82 13.43 18.18 25.69
C ASN A 82 14.67 18.25 26.57
N SER A 83 15.75 17.56 26.20
CA SER A 83 17.02 17.60 26.92
C SER A 83 17.63 19.03 26.96
N ARG A 84 17.54 19.77 25.83
CA ARG A 84 18.01 21.14 25.73
C ARG A 84 17.14 22.14 26.51
N ILE A 85 15.84 21.86 26.64
CA ILE A 85 14.94 22.63 27.51
C ILE A 85 15.30 22.38 28.97
N ASP A 86 15.52 21.12 29.35
CA ASP A 86 15.86 20.75 30.72
C ASP A 86 17.22 21.31 31.15
N SER A 87 18.20 21.34 30.25
CA SER A 87 19.51 21.97 30.49
C SER A 87 19.45 23.52 30.54
N GLY A 88 18.31 24.12 30.15
CA GLY A 88 18.14 25.57 30.11
C GLY A 88 18.81 26.24 28.90
N GLU A 89 19.26 25.44 27.91
CA GLU A 89 19.82 25.96 26.65
C GLU A 89 18.75 26.59 25.76
N LEU A 90 17.55 26.00 25.76
CA LEU A 90 16.35 26.53 25.10
C LEU A 90 15.46 27.22 26.09
N ARG A 91 15.28 28.55 25.90
CA ARG A 91 14.37 29.38 26.68
C ARG A 91 13.52 30.23 25.74
N LEU A 92 12.31 30.55 26.16
CA LEU A 92 11.51 31.57 25.47
C LEU A 92 12.17 32.93 25.68
N SER A 93 12.36 33.67 24.58
CA SER A 93 12.80 35.06 24.73
C SER A 93 11.71 35.85 25.38
N PRO A 94 11.95 36.59 26.46
CA PRO A 94 10.94 37.39 27.17
C PRO A 94 10.41 38.56 26.35
N GLN A 95 10.74 38.64 25.07
CA GLN A 95 10.37 39.74 24.17
C GLN A 95 9.07 39.54 23.39
N CYS A 96 8.14 38.69 23.84
CA CYS A 96 6.76 38.89 23.45
C CYS A 96 6.25 40.09 24.25
N PRO A 97 5.99 41.28 23.64
CA PRO A 97 5.34 42.33 24.33
C PRO A 97 3.90 41.90 24.60
N VAL A 98 3.69 41.28 25.75
CA VAL A 98 2.36 41.21 26.32
C VAL A 98 1.96 42.68 26.49
N GLN A 99 1.02 43.15 25.66
CA GLN A 99 0.41 44.45 25.89
C GLN A 99 -0.09 44.44 27.33
N ALA A 100 0.67 45.08 28.23
CA ALA A 100 0.30 45.23 29.62
C ALA A 100 -1.06 45.93 29.63
N ARG A 101 -2.09 45.21 30.06
CA ARG A 101 -3.39 45.78 30.36
C ARG A 101 -3.13 46.80 31.44
N PRO A 102 -3.53 48.09 31.28
CA PRO A 102 -3.12 49.17 32.19
C PRO A 102 -3.57 48.98 33.64
N ASP A 103 -4.40 48.00 33.96
CA ASP A 103 -4.95 47.74 35.29
C ASP A 103 -4.48 46.43 35.96
N ALA A 104 -3.47 45.74 35.43
CA ALA A 104 -2.93 44.54 36.09
C ALA A 104 -1.87 44.96 37.12
N THR A 105 -2.23 44.95 38.40
CA THR A 105 -1.26 44.96 39.49
C THR A 105 -0.23 43.90 39.23
N PRO A 106 1.09 44.19 39.20
CA PRO A 106 2.11 43.17 38.96
C PRO A 106 2.01 42.13 40.08
N ALA A 107 1.46 40.98 39.77
CA ALA A 107 1.55 39.81 40.63
C ALA A 107 3.03 39.50 40.78
N ARG A 108 3.56 39.75 41.96
CA ARG A 108 4.93 39.36 42.37
C ARG A 108 4.94 37.86 42.46
N GLY A 109 5.04 37.20 41.29
CA GLY A 109 5.15 35.75 41.15
C GLY A 109 6.47 35.30 41.75
N ASP A 110 6.38 34.31 42.61
CA ASP A 110 7.50 33.60 43.21
C ASP A 110 8.41 33.06 42.08
N SER A 111 9.58 33.65 41.91
CA SER A 111 10.49 33.48 40.75
C SER A 111 11.05 32.08 40.58
N THR A 112 10.77 31.15 41.51
CA THR A 112 11.16 29.74 41.43
C THR A 112 10.17 28.89 40.65
N ASN A 113 8.90 29.28 40.55
CA ASN A 113 7.85 28.53 39.84
C ASN A 113 7.73 28.95 38.36
N ASP A 114 8.13 30.18 38.01
CA ASP A 114 8.03 30.72 36.66
C ASP A 114 8.91 29.93 35.65
N GLY A 115 10.14 29.57 36.02
CA GLY A 115 11.05 28.83 35.14
C GLY A 115 10.66 27.37 34.88
N GLN A 116 9.87 26.77 35.77
CA GLN A 116 9.37 25.42 35.61
C GLN A 116 8.12 25.44 34.72
N SER A 117 7.27 26.36 34.91
CA SER A 117 6.07 26.59 34.09
C SER A 117 6.43 26.93 32.65
N GLU A 118 7.44 27.81 32.46
CA GLU A 118 7.97 28.12 31.13
C GLU A 118 8.54 26.93 30.40
N ARG A 119 9.38 26.13 31.09
CA ARG A 119 9.93 24.90 30.49
C ARG A 119 8.85 23.90 30.09
N GLN A 120 7.81 23.77 30.90
CA GLN A 120 6.69 22.89 30.56
C GLN A 120 5.94 23.41 29.34
N ALA A 121 5.66 24.69 29.25
CA ALA A 121 5.02 25.27 28.07
C ALA A 121 5.82 25.08 26.79
N ILE A 122 7.15 25.21 26.84
CA ILE A 122 8.02 24.95 25.67
C ILE A 122 7.94 23.47 25.26
N LYS A 123 7.95 22.54 26.23
CA LYS A 123 7.82 21.11 25.95
C LYS A 123 6.48 20.76 25.31
N ASP A 124 5.39 21.37 25.78
CA ASP A 124 4.05 21.16 25.24
C ASP A 124 3.96 21.68 23.80
N ILE A 125 4.53 22.85 23.52
CA ILE A 125 4.62 23.37 22.14
C ILE A 125 5.45 22.45 21.25
N ALA A 126 6.59 21.99 21.73
CA ALA A 126 7.44 21.04 20.99
C ALA A 126 6.73 19.71 20.74
N ALA A 127 5.93 19.22 21.69
CA ALA A 127 5.12 18.01 21.52
C ALA A 127 4.05 18.19 20.44
N ILE A 128 3.32 19.31 20.45
CA ILE A 128 2.32 19.62 19.41
C ILE A 128 2.97 19.70 18.02
N ALA A 129 4.14 20.32 17.91
CA ALA A 129 4.87 20.41 16.66
C ALA A 129 5.30 19.01 16.16
N ALA A 130 5.80 18.16 17.07
CA ALA A 130 6.17 16.79 16.73
C ALA A 130 4.97 15.94 16.30
N ASP A 131 3.83 16.07 16.94
CA ASP A 131 2.58 15.41 16.56
C ASP A 131 2.11 15.87 15.17
N GLY A 132 2.27 17.15 14.85
CA GLY A 132 2.02 17.71 13.53
C GLY A 132 2.94 17.09 12.46
N ASP A 133 4.23 16.98 12.71
CA ASP A 133 5.20 16.36 11.80
C ASP A 133 4.87 14.87 11.57
N ILE A 134 4.46 14.16 12.62
CA ILE A 134 4.03 12.76 12.50
C ILE A 134 2.78 12.66 11.62
N ALA A 135 1.80 13.54 11.81
CA ALA A 135 0.57 13.53 11.02
C ALA A 135 0.83 13.83 9.53
N ILE A 136 1.70 14.80 9.22
CA ILE A 136 2.12 15.12 7.85
C ILE A 136 2.84 13.93 7.23
N THR A 137 3.74 13.28 7.97
CA THR A 137 4.48 12.10 7.50
C THR A 137 3.53 10.94 7.18
N GLN A 138 2.50 10.72 8.01
CA GLN A 138 1.47 9.71 7.76
C GLN A 138 0.65 10.02 6.51
N LEU A 139 0.25 11.28 6.34
CA LEU A 139 -0.50 11.72 5.16
C LEU A 139 0.32 11.51 3.88
N ASN A 140 1.59 11.90 3.87
CA ASN A 140 2.47 11.70 2.73
C ASN A 140 2.65 10.21 2.42
N ALA A 141 2.83 9.35 3.43
CA ALA A 141 2.91 7.90 3.24
C ALA A 141 1.60 7.32 2.66
N CYS A 142 0.45 7.85 3.05
CA CYS A 142 -0.84 7.45 2.50
C CYS A 142 -0.97 7.86 1.03
N ILE A 143 -0.57 9.08 0.67
CA ILE A 143 -0.56 9.58 -0.71
C ILE A 143 0.38 8.74 -1.57
N ASP A 144 1.59 8.45 -1.09
CA ASP A 144 2.57 7.61 -1.79
C ASP A 144 2.05 6.19 -2.03
N THR A 145 1.40 5.61 -1.01
CA THR A 145 0.76 4.31 -1.10
C THR A 145 -0.33 4.31 -2.16
N TYR A 146 -1.22 5.29 -2.13
CA TYR A 146 -2.28 5.44 -3.12
C TYR A 146 -1.73 5.56 -4.55
N ASN A 147 -0.71 6.39 -4.75
CA ASN A 147 -0.09 6.57 -6.07
C ASN A 147 0.55 5.28 -6.57
N LYS A 148 1.28 4.55 -5.72
CA LYS A 148 1.89 3.26 -6.07
C LYS A 148 0.87 2.20 -6.45
N VAL A 149 -0.24 2.10 -5.70
CA VAL A 149 -1.35 1.19 -6.04
C VAL A 149 -1.96 1.59 -7.38
N ARG A 150 -2.25 2.88 -7.56
CA ARG A 150 -2.84 3.40 -8.80
C ARG A 150 -1.96 3.13 -10.02
N GLU A 151 -0.66 3.33 -9.90
CA GLU A 151 0.31 3.01 -10.97
C GLU A 151 0.30 1.52 -11.30
N THR A 152 0.34 0.65 -10.28
CA THR A 152 0.37 -0.80 -10.47
C THR A 152 -0.92 -1.33 -11.12
N VAL A 153 -2.07 -0.76 -10.77
CA VAL A 153 -3.38 -1.19 -11.32
C VAL A 153 -3.63 -0.62 -12.71
N ASN A 154 -3.15 0.60 -13.01
CA ASN A 154 -3.41 1.29 -14.27
C ASN A 154 -2.36 1.02 -15.36
N VAL A 155 -1.29 0.28 -15.09
CA VAL A 155 -0.39 -0.21 -16.14
C VAL A 155 -1.19 -1.21 -16.98
N LYS A 156 -1.74 -0.74 -18.11
CA LYS A 156 -2.26 -1.62 -19.16
C LYS A 156 -1.13 -2.50 -19.66
N PRO A 157 -1.43 -3.80 -19.85
CA PRO A 157 -0.49 -4.73 -20.47
C PRO A 157 -0.12 -4.30 -21.90
#